data_998ec18fb4af1e4d720e64ab489c4bc9
#
_entry.id   998ec18fb4af1e4d720e64ab489c4bc9
#
_cell.length_a   1.000
_cell.length_b   1.000
_cell.length_c   1.000
_cell.angle_alpha   90.00
_cell.angle_beta   90.00
_cell.angle_gamma   90.00
#
_symmetry.space_group_name_H-M   'P 1'
#
loop_
_entity.id
_entity.type
_entity.pdbx_description
1 polymer ?
#
loop_
_entity_poly.entity_id
_entity_poly.type
_entity_poly.pdbx_seq_one_letter_code
_entity_poly.pdbx_strand_id
1 'polypeptide(L)'
;NFAINLLLPCLKKHNITIFLSTKVGKQTNKPTALLELAFYEQELFNQVLSPKINAQHSEQTGFKTFEQLHKIVDGGVRELNNINTEEGFNLFNSSQPDLVISIRYGVIIKSNVINVPRNGVINLHSGILPNYRGVMATFWAMYKKEQRIGMTLHYISDGTIDTGKVIDKSSIDVNYQKSYLWHVLELYKEGTQLITNAVNKINQNLTITSSAQEEGGDYYTFPTTAEIETFINAGNSIISELEVNEFINQYYCFNVKLSELTQHE
;
A
#
# COMPACT_ATOMS: atom_id res chain seq x y z
N ASN A 1 -1.91 -4.25 5.04
CA ASN A 1 -1.66 -5.57 5.65
C ASN A 1 -0.98 -6.52 4.67
N PHE A 2 -1.52 -6.73 3.45
CA PHE A 2 -1.00 -7.70 2.46
C PHE A 2 0.49 -7.51 2.15
N ALA A 3 0.90 -6.31 1.77
CA ALA A 3 2.31 -6.01 1.46
C ALA A 3 3.26 -6.31 2.64
N ILE A 4 2.84 -6.03 3.88
CA ILE A 4 3.65 -6.30 5.07
C ILE A 4 3.86 -7.81 5.22
N ASN A 5 2.81 -8.62 5.04
CA ASN A 5 2.93 -10.07 5.10
C ASN A 5 3.89 -10.64 4.03
N LEU A 6 3.87 -10.07 2.82
CA LEU A 6 4.84 -10.43 1.76
C LEU A 6 6.28 -10.08 2.15
N LEU A 7 6.48 -9.01 2.92
CA LEU A 7 7.80 -8.54 3.35
C LEU A 7 8.34 -9.28 4.58
N LEU A 8 7.49 -9.85 5.43
CA LEU A 8 7.93 -10.50 6.68
C LEU A 8 9.09 -11.50 6.50
N PRO A 9 9.12 -12.35 5.46
CA PRO A 9 10.23 -13.30 5.29
C PRO A 9 11.60 -12.62 5.17
N CYS A 10 11.69 -11.48 4.46
CA CYS A 10 12.95 -10.75 4.31
C CYS A 10 13.30 -9.91 5.55
N LEU A 11 12.32 -9.57 6.38
CA LEU A 11 12.48 -8.71 7.54
C LEU A 11 12.72 -9.47 8.86
N LYS A 12 12.71 -10.80 8.87
CA LYS A 12 12.82 -11.65 10.07
C LYS A 12 14.02 -11.37 10.97
N LYS A 13 15.10 -10.79 10.44
CA LYS A 13 16.33 -10.48 11.18
C LYS A 13 16.42 -9.01 11.61
N HIS A 14 15.35 -8.25 11.43
CA HIS A 14 15.29 -6.82 11.70
C HIS A 14 14.29 -6.54 12.82
N ASN A 15 14.57 -5.54 13.63
CA ASN A 15 13.61 -4.99 14.57
C ASN A 15 12.55 -4.21 13.80
N ILE A 16 11.30 -4.62 13.86
CA ILE A 16 10.20 -4.06 13.08
C ILE A 16 9.26 -3.30 13.99
N THR A 17 8.95 -2.06 13.62
CA THR A 17 7.83 -1.29 14.15
C THR A 17 6.90 -0.93 12.98
N ILE A 18 5.61 -1.17 13.13
CA ILE A 18 4.61 -0.86 12.11
C ILE A 18 3.78 0.33 12.56
N PHE A 19 3.78 1.40 11.77
CA PHE A 19 2.91 2.56 11.97
C PHE A 19 1.79 2.56 10.93
N LEU A 20 0.55 2.68 11.39
CA LEU A 20 -0.63 2.74 10.56
C LEU A 20 -1.18 4.16 10.51
N SER A 21 -1.58 4.61 9.32
CA SER A 21 -2.39 5.82 9.16
C SER A 21 -3.81 5.43 8.76
N THR A 22 -4.79 5.95 9.49
CA THR A 22 -6.22 5.86 9.14
C THR A 22 -6.65 7.00 8.21
N LYS A 23 -5.76 7.99 7.96
CA LYS A 23 -6.03 9.11 7.06
C LYS A 23 -5.78 8.69 5.62
N VAL A 24 -6.80 8.83 4.79
CA VAL A 24 -6.70 8.63 3.35
C VAL A 24 -7.21 9.89 2.69
N GLY A 25 -6.31 10.75 2.25
CA GLY A 25 -6.58 11.98 1.49
C GLY A 25 -7.80 12.80 1.97
N LYS A 26 -7.80 14.09 1.79
CA LYS A 26 -8.96 14.91 2.05
C LYS A 26 -9.78 15.01 0.76
N GLN A 27 -10.82 14.21 0.62
CA GLN A 27 -11.84 14.43 -0.39
C GLN A 27 -13.21 14.54 0.30
N THR A 28 -13.80 15.72 0.23
CA THR A 28 -15.21 15.94 0.51
C THR A 28 -15.98 15.58 -0.76
N ASN A 29 -17.06 14.83 -0.68
CA ASN A 29 -17.87 14.34 -1.80
C ASN A 29 -17.19 13.29 -2.69
N LYS A 30 -16.79 12.16 -2.10
CA LYS A 30 -16.32 10.99 -2.86
C LYS A 30 -17.45 10.39 -3.68
N PRO A 31 -17.21 10.02 -4.95
CA PRO A 31 -18.14 9.18 -5.72
C PRO A 31 -18.47 7.88 -4.97
N THR A 32 -19.69 7.37 -5.14
CA THR A 32 -20.16 6.14 -4.45
C THR A 32 -19.20 4.97 -4.65
N ALA A 33 -18.70 4.76 -5.87
CA ALA A 33 -17.74 3.70 -6.15
C ALA A 33 -16.41 3.84 -5.37
N LEU A 34 -15.99 5.08 -5.04
CA LEU A 34 -14.81 5.30 -4.19
C LEU A 34 -15.11 5.14 -2.70
N LEU A 35 -16.35 5.34 -2.27
CA LEU A 35 -16.77 5.00 -0.91
C LEU A 35 -16.79 3.48 -0.73
N GLU A 36 -17.34 2.77 -1.69
CA GLU A 36 -17.32 1.31 -1.72
C GLU A 36 -15.89 0.78 -1.74
N LEU A 37 -15.02 1.32 -2.61
CA LEU A 37 -13.60 0.95 -2.62
C LEU A 37 -12.93 1.20 -1.26
N ALA A 38 -13.20 2.32 -0.61
CA ALA A 38 -12.66 2.62 0.70
C ALA A 38 -13.11 1.59 1.76
N PHE A 39 -14.37 1.15 1.71
CA PHE A 39 -14.85 0.06 2.55
C PHE A 39 -14.02 -1.22 2.35
N TYR A 40 -13.84 -1.68 1.10
CA TYR A 40 -13.05 -2.89 0.81
C TYR A 40 -11.57 -2.76 1.19
N GLU A 41 -10.96 -1.60 0.95
CA GLU A 41 -9.54 -1.38 1.23
C GLU A 41 -9.21 -1.17 2.71
N GLN A 42 -10.14 -0.63 3.50
CA GLN A 42 -9.86 -0.15 4.86
C GLN A 42 -10.71 -0.82 5.93
N GLU A 43 -12.03 -0.90 5.72
CA GLU A 43 -12.97 -1.31 6.76
C GLU A 43 -13.21 -2.81 6.76
N LEU A 44 -13.51 -3.38 5.60
CA LEU A 44 -13.83 -4.80 5.47
C LEU A 44 -12.76 -5.69 6.11
N PHE A 45 -11.51 -5.49 5.76
CA PHE A 45 -10.43 -6.32 6.30
C PHE A 45 -10.21 -6.05 7.80
N ASN A 46 -10.08 -4.77 8.19
CA ASN A 46 -9.68 -4.42 9.55
C ASN A 46 -10.80 -4.58 10.57
N GLN A 47 -12.05 -4.25 10.20
CA GLN A 47 -13.17 -4.22 11.14
C GLN A 47 -14.04 -5.45 11.09
N VAL A 48 -14.17 -6.10 9.92
CA VAL A 48 -15.08 -7.23 9.71
C VAL A 48 -14.33 -8.57 9.69
N LEU A 49 -13.30 -8.70 8.86
CA LEU A 49 -12.61 -9.98 8.64
C LEU A 49 -11.56 -10.27 9.72
N SER A 50 -10.73 -9.30 10.10
CA SER A 50 -9.67 -9.51 11.08
C SER A 50 -10.15 -10.09 12.41
N PRO A 51 -11.24 -9.60 13.03
CA PRO A 51 -11.76 -10.22 14.26
C PRO A 51 -12.18 -11.67 14.07
N LYS A 52 -12.79 -12.00 12.93
CA LYS A 52 -13.22 -13.37 12.59
C LYS A 52 -12.03 -14.28 12.34
N ILE A 53 -11.01 -13.81 11.62
CA ILE A 53 -9.75 -14.52 11.39
C ILE A 53 -9.04 -14.80 12.72
N ASN A 54 -8.97 -13.80 13.61
CA ASN A 54 -8.33 -13.93 14.92
C ASN A 54 -9.07 -14.90 15.85
N ALA A 55 -10.39 -15.02 15.72
CA ALA A 55 -11.21 -15.93 16.53
C ALA A 55 -11.08 -17.40 16.09
N GLN A 56 -10.58 -17.69 14.91
CA GLN A 56 -10.30 -19.06 14.48
C GLN A 56 -9.05 -19.59 15.20
N HIS A 57 -9.30 -20.36 16.27
CA HIS A 57 -8.27 -21.03 17.08
C HIS A 57 -7.67 -22.22 16.33
N SER A 58 -6.84 -22.03 15.35
CA SER A 58 -6.05 -23.09 14.76
C SER A 58 -4.70 -22.53 14.31
N GLU A 59 -3.75 -23.40 14.10
CA GLU A 59 -2.42 -23.15 13.54
C GLU A 59 -2.56 -22.55 12.13
N GLN A 60 -3.01 -21.28 12.06
CA GLN A 60 -3.23 -20.62 10.78
C GLN A 60 -1.91 -20.42 10.06
N THR A 61 -1.75 -21.17 8.99
CA THR A 61 -0.61 -21.05 8.06
C THR A 61 -0.69 -19.81 7.17
N GLY A 62 -1.84 -19.09 7.15
CA GLY A 62 -2.09 -17.92 6.34
C GLY A 62 -1.42 -16.63 6.81
N PHE A 63 -1.61 -15.57 6.05
CA PHE A 63 -1.15 -14.23 6.36
C PHE A 63 -1.75 -13.72 7.67
N LYS A 64 -1.00 -12.87 8.36
CA LYS A 64 -1.34 -12.38 9.70
C LYS A 64 -2.15 -11.09 9.64
N THR A 65 -3.14 -10.96 10.51
CA THR A 65 -3.84 -9.70 10.75
C THR A 65 -2.90 -8.68 11.42
N PHE A 66 -3.30 -7.41 11.51
CA PHE A 66 -2.50 -6.42 12.24
C PHE A 66 -2.39 -6.75 13.74
N GLU A 67 -3.42 -7.34 14.36
CA GLU A 67 -3.36 -7.80 15.74
C GLU A 67 -2.34 -8.94 15.93
N GLN A 68 -2.31 -9.90 15.01
CA GLN A 68 -1.34 -10.98 15.04
C GLN A 68 0.09 -10.45 14.76
N LEU A 69 0.24 -9.52 13.81
CA LEU A 69 1.50 -8.83 13.54
C LEU A 69 2.01 -8.08 14.78
N HIS A 70 1.11 -7.40 15.52
CA HIS A 70 1.49 -6.69 16.75
C HIS A 70 2.19 -7.59 17.77
N LYS A 71 1.81 -8.87 17.82
CA LYS A 71 2.37 -9.86 18.76
C LYS A 71 3.73 -10.42 18.33
N ILE A 72 4.10 -10.27 17.06
CA ILE A 72 5.31 -10.92 16.49
C ILE A 72 6.38 -9.94 16.04
N VAL A 73 6.07 -8.64 15.90
CA VAL A 73 7.06 -7.61 15.56
C VAL A 73 7.51 -6.85 16.81
N ASP A 74 8.79 -6.52 16.89
CA ASP A 74 9.43 -5.99 18.10
C ASP A 74 8.80 -4.70 18.63
N GLY A 75 8.56 -3.72 17.74
CA GLY A 75 7.95 -2.44 18.07
C GLY A 75 6.41 -2.45 18.07
N GLY A 76 5.80 -3.58 17.73
CA GLY A 76 4.36 -3.74 17.61
C GLY A 76 3.76 -2.97 16.43
N VAL A 77 2.43 -2.90 16.40
CA VAL A 77 1.64 -2.13 15.44
C VAL A 77 0.98 -0.98 16.18
N ARG A 78 1.15 0.25 15.70
CA ARG A 78 0.69 1.48 16.36
C ARG A 78 0.04 2.40 15.32
N GLU A 79 -0.98 3.13 15.73
CA GLU A 79 -1.55 4.20 14.90
C GLU A 79 -0.68 5.46 15.00
N LEU A 80 -0.45 6.11 13.85
CA LEU A 80 0.31 7.35 13.76
C LEU A 80 -0.22 8.24 12.63
N ASN A 81 -1.17 9.11 12.95
CA ASN A 81 -1.79 10.05 12.02
C ASN A 81 -1.18 11.45 12.03
N ASN A 82 -0.34 11.73 12.99
CA ASN A 82 0.21 13.06 13.28
C ASN A 82 1.75 13.07 13.33
N ILE A 83 2.41 12.25 12.50
CA ILE A 83 3.86 12.04 12.48
C ILE A 83 4.69 13.33 12.44
N ASN A 84 4.13 14.43 11.92
CA ASN A 84 4.83 15.71 11.81
C ASN A 84 4.62 16.65 13.02
N THR A 85 3.78 16.29 14.00
CA THR A 85 3.67 17.00 15.27
C THR A 85 4.79 16.56 16.21
N GLU A 86 5.05 17.32 17.27
CA GLU A 86 6.06 16.96 18.26
C GLU A 86 5.78 15.58 18.88
N GLU A 87 4.54 15.33 19.31
CA GLU A 87 4.13 14.05 19.88
C GLU A 87 4.31 12.89 18.89
N GLY A 88 3.79 13.07 17.67
CA GLY A 88 3.88 12.02 16.62
C GLY A 88 5.32 11.77 16.19
N PHE A 89 6.13 12.82 16.09
CA PHE A 89 7.56 12.70 15.82
C PHE A 89 8.30 11.96 16.94
N ASN A 90 8.02 12.28 18.21
CA ASN A 90 8.64 11.59 19.35
C ASN A 90 8.28 10.10 19.37
N LEU A 91 7.01 9.76 19.09
CA LEU A 91 6.60 8.37 18.96
C LEU A 91 7.33 7.66 17.82
N PHE A 92 7.43 8.27 16.65
CA PHE A 92 8.19 7.74 15.50
C PHE A 92 9.67 7.59 15.84
N ASN A 93 10.29 8.64 16.38
CA ASN A 93 11.72 8.67 16.67
C ASN A 93 12.12 7.67 17.76
N SER A 94 11.20 7.33 18.68
CA SER A 94 11.44 6.30 19.70
C SER A 94 11.71 4.90 19.12
N SER A 95 11.30 4.64 17.88
CA SER A 95 11.59 3.38 17.18
C SER A 95 13.01 3.32 16.59
N GLN A 96 13.75 4.44 16.56
CA GLN A 96 15.11 4.56 16.05
C GLN A 96 15.34 3.85 14.71
N PRO A 97 14.57 4.18 13.66
CA PRO A 97 14.61 3.43 12.42
C PRO A 97 15.90 3.67 11.65
N ASP A 98 16.52 2.60 11.14
CA ASP A 98 17.62 2.69 10.18
C ASP A 98 17.12 2.91 8.75
N LEU A 99 15.93 2.40 8.43
CA LEU A 99 15.23 2.54 7.16
C LEU A 99 13.74 2.73 7.45
N VAL A 100 13.09 3.60 6.72
CA VAL A 100 11.63 3.71 6.71
C VAL A 100 11.09 3.25 5.37
N ILE A 101 10.14 2.32 5.40
CA ILE A 101 9.43 1.82 4.22
C ILE A 101 8.00 2.35 4.28
N SER A 102 7.64 3.23 3.37
CA SER A 102 6.30 3.80 3.24
C SER A 102 5.51 3.03 2.18
N ILE A 103 4.33 2.56 2.54
CA ILE A 103 3.39 1.89 1.62
C ILE A 103 2.00 2.44 1.89
N ARG A 104 1.48 3.27 0.99
CA ARG A 104 0.16 3.92 1.11
C ARG A 104 -0.06 4.66 2.43
N TYR A 105 0.98 5.23 3.01
CA TYR A 105 0.86 6.04 4.21
C TYR A 105 0.22 7.38 3.86
N GLY A 106 -0.96 7.66 4.44
CA GLY A 106 -1.83 8.77 4.03
C GLY A 106 -1.43 10.16 4.53
N VAL A 107 -0.22 10.31 5.12
CA VAL A 107 0.28 11.58 5.63
C VAL A 107 1.59 11.95 4.94
N ILE A 108 1.71 13.18 4.47
CA ILE A 108 2.96 13.69 3.88
C ILE A 108 4.05 13.69 4.96
N ILE A 109 5.16 13.04 4.67
CA ILE A 109 6.33 12.96 5.56
C ILE A 109 7.19 14.19 5.33
N LYS A 110 7.51 14.94 6.40
CA LYS A 110 8.31 16.17 6.33
C LYS A 110 9.78 15.92 6.70
N SER A 111 10.61 16.92 6.46
CA SER A 111 12.08 16.84 6.61
C SER A 111 12.54 16.39 7.99
N ASN A 112 11.84 16.76 9.07
CA ASN A 112 12.19 16.30 10.42
C ASN A 112 12.13 14.76 10.57
N VAL A 113 11.19 14.11 9.90
CA VAL A 113 11.04 12.65 9.87
C VAL A 113 11.98 12.02 8.84
N ILE A 114 12.06 12.62 7.63
CA ILE A 114 12.88 12.12 6.52
C ILE A 114 14.35 11.97 6.92
N ASN A 115 14.87 12.89 7.73
CA ASN A 115 16.26 12.93 8.11
C ASN A 115 16.66 12.01 9.28
N VAL A 116 15.70 11.28 9.88
CA VAL A 116 16.00 10.37 11.00
C VAL A 116 16.68 9.07 10.52
N PRO A 117 16.13 8.31 9.56
CA PRO A 117 16.70 7.03 9.20
C PRO A 117 17.97 7.19 8.36
N ARG A 118 19.07 6.56 8.78
CA ARG A 118 20.38 6.65 8.07
C ARG A 118 20.35 6.12 6.65
N ASN A 119 19.45 5.16 6.35
CA ASN A 119 19.26 4.61 5.01
C ASN A 119 18.09 5.28 4.27
N GLY A 120 17.52 6.36 4.83
CA GLY A 120 16.49 7.17 4.22
C GLY A 120 15.08 6.60 4.36
N VAL A 121 14.15 7.30 3.74
CA VAL A 121 12.74 6.91 3.61
C VAL A 121 12.49 6.50 2.17
N ILE A 122 12.05 5.27 1.95
CA ILE A 122 11.68 4.76 0.63
C ILE A 122 10.17 4.55 0.57
N ASN A 123 9.58 4.82 -0.59
CA ASN A 123 8.14 4.67 -0.82
C ASN A 123 7.87 3.72 -1.97
N LEU A 124 6.95 2.78 -1.76
CA LEU A 124 6.42 1.93 -2.81
C LEU A 124 5.14 2.57 -3.37
N HIS A 125 5.28 3.24 -4.50
CA HIS A 125 4.21 3.92 -5.21
C HIS A 125 3.56 3.02 -6.26
N SER A 126 2.23 3.01 -6.34
CA SER A 126 1.45 2.17 -7.26
C SER A 126 1.31 2.77 -8.67
N GLY A 127 2.37 3.32 -9.20
CA GLY A 127 2.45 3.91 -10.53
C GLY A 127 3.86 3.89 -11.09
N ILE A 128 3.98 3.93 -12.41
CA ILE A 128 5.27 4.07 -13.10
C ILE A 128 5.63 5.56 -13.14
N LEU A 129 6.61 5.95 -12.33
CA LEU A 129 7.11 7.34 -12.27
C LEU A 129 8.05 7.63 -13.47
N PRO A 130 8.06 8.88 -13.98
CA PRO A 130 7.29 10.03 -13.52
C PRO A 130 5.84 10.11 -14.06
N ASN A 131 5.40 9.21 -14.93
CA ASN A 131 4.17 9.34 -15.72
C ASN A 131 2.88 9.31 -14.88
N TYR A 132 2.90 8.62 -13.74
CA TYR A 132 1.71 8.41 -12.90
C TYR A 132 2.01 8.78 -11.45
N ARG A 133 2.18 10.09 -11.14
CA ARG A 133 2.34 10.61 -9.77
C ARG A 133 0.98 10.85 -9.13
N GLY A 134 0.92 10.84 -7.80
CA GLY A 134 -0.27 11.19 -7.02
C GLY A 134 -1.14 10.00 -6.64
N VAL A 135 -2.46 10.16 -6.74
CA VAL A 135 -3.41 9.20 -6.16
C VAL A 135 -3.98 8.29 -7.24
N MET A 136 -4.24 7.02 -6.88
CA MET A 136 -4.89 6.03 -7.76
C MET A 136 -4.19 5.85 -9.11
N ALA A 137 -2.86 5.88 -9.14
CA ALA A 137 -2.05 5.78 -10.35
C ALA A 137 -2.40 4.54 -11.20
N THR A 138 -2.67 3.40 -10.57
CA THR A 138 -3.15 2.18 -11.25
C THR A 138 -4.48 2.40 -11.97
N PHE A 139 -5.43 3.14 -11.35
CA PHE A 139 -6.71 3.49 -12.01
C PHE A 139 -6.45 4.33 -13.26
N TRP A 140 -5.61 5.36 -13.14
CA TRP A 140 -5.33 6.26 -14.26
C TRP A 140 -4.62 5.56 -15.42
N ALA A 141 -3.72 4.64 -15.12
CA ALA A 141 -3.08 3.84 -16.15
C ALA A 141 -4.09 2.92 -16.86
N MET A 142 -4.98 2.25 -16.13
CA MET A 142 -6.07 1.45 -16.72
C MET A 142 -7.08 2.34 -17.48
N TYR A 143 -7.43 3.53 -16.96
CA TYR A 143 -8.30 4.50 -17.63
C TYR A 143 -7.73 4.94 -18.98
N LYS A 144 -6.41 5.14 -19.05
CA LYS A 144 -5.68 5.45 -20.30
C LYS A 144 -5.44 4.22 -21.19
N LYS A 145 -5.98 3.04 -20.81
CA LYS A 145 -5.86 1.78 -21.56
C LYS A 145 -4.41 1.31 -21.76
N GLU A 146 -3.57 1.56 -20.77
CA GLU A 146 -2.22 1.01 -20.78
C GLU A 146 -2.25 -0.51 -20.81
N GLN A 147 -1.30 -1.10 -21.52
CA GLN A 147 -1.17 -2.57 -21.57
C GLN A 147 -0.43 -3.10 -20.33
N ARG A 148 0.36 -2.26 -19.68
CA ARG A 148 1.12 -2.59 -18.48
C ARG A 148 0.96 -1.52 -17.42
N ILE A 149 0.86 -1.96 -16.18
CA ILE A 149 0.83 -1.13 -14.98
C ILE A 149 1.98 -1.56 -14.06
N GLY A 150 2.37 -0.72 -13.11
CA GLY A 150 3.48 -1.11 -12.26
C GLY A 150 3.59 -0.31 -10.97
N MET A 151 4.62 -0.66 -10.22
CA MET A 151 5.04 0.04 -9.02
C MET A 151 6.42 0.62 -9.19
N THR A 152 6.68 1.74 -8.54
CA THR A 152 7.98 2.37 -8.44
C THR A 152 8.42 2.45 -6.99
N LEU A 153 9.59 1.91 -6.69
CA LEU A 153 10.29 2.15 -5.43
C LEU A 153 11.16 3.39 -5.59
N HIS A 154 10.93 4.40 -4.78
CA HIS A 154 11.67 5.66 -4.85
C HIS A 154 11.95 6.23 -3.45
N TYR A 155 12.93 7.12 -3.32
CA TYR A 155 13.17 7.85 -2.09
C TYR A 155 12.11 8.93 -1.88
N ILE A 156 11.75 9.18 -0.61
CA ILE A 156 11.11 10.43 -0.20
C ILE A 156 12.23 11.36 0.28
N SER A 157 12.53 12.40 -0.50
CA SER A 157 13.63 13.34 -0.22
C SER A 157 13.14 14.63 0.45
N ASP A 158 11.87 14.95 0.26
CA ASP A 158 11.23 16.17 0.74
C ASP A 158 9.70 15.98 0.84
N GLY A 159 8.96 17.06 1.05
CA GLY A 159 7.49 17.02 1.13
C GLY A 159 6.74 17.01 -0.20
N THR A 160 7.44 16.92 -1.33
CA THR A 160 6.79 16.83 -2.65
C THR A 160 6.35 15.39 -2.94
N ILE A 161 5.27 15.24 -3.71
CA ILE A 161 4.63 13.94 -3.91
C ILE A 161 5.27 13.23 -5.10
N ASP A 162 5.83 12.04 -4.86
CA ASP A 162 6.32 11.08 -5.85
C ASP A 162 7.41 11.64 -6.79
N THR A 163 8.24 12.58 -6.31
CA THR A 163 9.29 13.24 -7.11
C THR A 163 10.70 12.77 -6.79
N GLY A 164 10.88 11.97 -5.75
CA GLY A 164 12.19 11.51 -5.30
C GLY A 164 12.88 10.58 -6.29
N LYS A 165 14.20 10.35 -6.07
CA LYS A 165 15.02 9.48 -6.93
C LYS A 165 14.45 8.07 -6.98
N VAL A 166 14.30 7.53 -8.18
CA VAL A 166 13.82 6.17 -8.42
C VAL A 166 14.93 5.16 -8.11
N ILE A 167 14.59 4.17 -7.31
CA ILE A 167 15.47 3.03 -6.97
C ILE A 167 15.27 1.91 -7.99
N ASP A 168 14.00 1.52 -8.22
CA ASP A 168 13.66 0.44 -9.14
C ASP A 168 12.17 0.47 -9.50
N LYS A 169 11.77 -0.28 -10.53
CA LYS A 169 10.39 -0.38 -11.01
C LYS A 169 10.02 -1.83 -11.28
N SER A 170 8.77 -2.18 -11.03
CA SER A 170 8.18 -3.45 -11.47
C SER A 170 6.92 -3.19 -12.30
N SER A 171 6.53 -4.14 -13.11
CA SER A 171 5.29 -4.02 -13.89
C SER A 171 4.68 -5.39 -14.20
N ILE A 172 3.36 -5.39 -14.34
CA ILE A 172 2.55 -6.54 -14.76
C ILE A 172 1.71 -6.15 -15.97
N ASP A 173 1.29 -7.12 -16.75
CA ASP A 173 0.32 -6.90 -17.83
C ASP A 173 -1.06 -6.68 -17.26
N VAL A 174 -1.85 -5.78 -17.89
CA VAL A 174 -3.23 -5.51 -17.46
C VAL A 174 -4.15 -6.60 -17.98
N ASN A 175 -4.93 -7.20 -17.10
CA ASN A 175 -6.03 -8.06 -17.46
C ASN A 175 -7.36 -7.30 -17.29
N TYR A 176 -7.88 -6.73 -18.36
CA TYR A 176 -9.11 -5.94 -18.35
C TYR A 176 -10.40 -6.73 -17.99
N GLN A 177 -10.31 -8.04 -17.75
CA GLN A 177 -11.39 -8.83 -17.19
C GLN A 177 -11.36 -8.87 -15.65
N LYS A 178 -10.32 -8.32 -15.04
CA LYS A 178 -10.13 -8.22 -13.60
C LYS A 178 -10.40 -6.80 -13.10
N SER A 179 -10.83 -6.69 -11.84
CA SER A 179 -11.14 -5.40 -11.23
C SER A 179 -9.87 -4.55 -10.98
N TYR A 180 -10.07 -3.23 -10.81
CA TYR A 180 -9.01 -2.33 -10.35
C TYR A 180 -8.39 -2.81 -9.03
N LEU A 181 -9.22 -3.19 -8.05
CA LEU A 181 -8.72 -3.66 -6.75
C LEU A 181 -7.85 -4.91 -6.88
N TRP A 182 -8.22 -5.84 -7.76
CA TRP A 182 -7.40 -7.01 -8.05
C TRP A 182 -6.01 -6.61 -8.55
N HIS A 183 -5.93 -5.64 -9.47
CA HIS A 183 -4.64 -5.16 -9.99
C HIS A 183 -3.78 -4.50 -8.90
N VAL A 184 -4.40 -3.69 -8.03
CA VAL A 184 -3.69 -3.08 -6.90
C VAL A 184 -3.08 -4.14 -5.97
N LEU A 185 -3.82 -5.21 -5.70
CA LEU A 185 -3.34 -6.31 -4.86
C LEU A 185 -2.25 -7.13 -5.57
N GLU A 186 -2.43 -7.41 -6.85
CA GLU A 186 -1.46 -8.18 -7.64
C GLU A 186 -0.11 -7.48 -7.77
N LEU A 187 -0.13 -6.16 -7.96
CA LEU A 187 1.08 -5.34 -8.03
C LEU A 187 1.99 -5.45 -6.80
N TYR A 188 1.42 -5.73 -5.61
CA TYR A 188 2.25 -5.87 -4.40
C TYR A 188 3.18 -7.07 -4.44
N LYS A 189 2.90 -8.12 -5.19
CA LYS A 189 3.77 -9.29 -5.30
C LYS A 189 5.13 -8.89 -5.88
N GLU A 190 5.11 -8.19 -7.01
CA GLU A 190 6.31 -7.68 -7.65
C GLU A 190 6.88 -6.45 -6.93
N GLY A 191 6.02 -5.55 -6.45
CA GLY A 191 6.44 -4.34 -5.77
C GLY A 191 7.20 -4.61 -4.47
N THR A 192 6.76 -5.57 -3.66
CA THR A 192 7.47 -5.94 -2.41
C THR A 192 8.82 -6.60 -2.69
N GLN A 193 9.00 -7.21 -3.86
CA GLN A 193 10.31 -7.73 -4.26
C GLN A 193 11.33 -6.60 -4.46
N LEU A 194 10.92 -5.42 -4.95
CA LEU A 194 11.79 -4.23 -5.04
C LEU A 194 12.30 -3.81 -3.66
N ILE A 195 11.42 -3.80 -2.67
CA ILE A 195 11.78 -3.50 -1.26
C ILE A 195 12.75 -4.57 -0.73
N THR A 196 12.44 -5.85 -0.97
CA THR A 196 13.29 -6.97 -0.55
C THR A 196 14.70 -6.84 -1.11
N ASN A 197 14.83 -6.46 -2.39
CA ASN A 197 16.12 -6.24 -3.03
C ASN A 197 16.88 -5.06 -2.39
N ALA A 198 16.18 -3.95 -2.09
CA ALA A 198 16.77 -2.81 -1.41
C ALA A 198 17.26 -3.16 0.01
N VAL A 199 16.45 -3.86 0.80
CA VAL A 199 16.82 -4.34 2.15
C VAL A 199 18.02 -5.29 2.09
N ASN A 200 18.06 -6.20 1.13
CA ASN A 200 19.19 -7.11 0.96
C ASN A 200 20.49 -6.37 0.62
N LYS A 201 20.45 -5.32 -0.21
CA LYS A 201 21.62 -4.47 -0.46
C LYS A 201 22.12 -3.81 0.84
N ILE A 202 21.22 -3.25 1.64
CA ILE A 202 21.56 -2.65 2.95
C ILE A 202 22.21 -3.69 3.86
N ASN A 203 21.66 -4.90 3.95
CA ASN A 203 22.20 -5.99 4.77
C ASN A 203 23.61 -6.42 4.35
N GLN A 204 23.94 -6.25 3.08
CA GLN A 204 25.26 -6.51 2.53
C GLN A 204 26.20 -5.30 2.60
N ASN A 205 25.80 -4.20 3.26
CA ASN A 205 26.50 -2.92 3.26
C ASN A 205 26.75 -2.34 1.84
N LEU A 206 25.88 -2.66 0.90
CA LEU A 206 25.91 -2.13 -0.46
C LEU A 206 25.04 -0.87 -0.55
N THR A 207 25.48 0.08 -1.37
CA THR A 207 24.71 1.30 -1.65
C THR A 207 23.50 0.97 -2.51
N ILE A 208 22.33 1.50 -2.14
CA ILE A 208 21.16 1.47 -3.01
C ILE A 208 21.38 2.51 -4.11
N THR A 209 21.51 2.02 -5.34
CA THR A 209 21.57 2.89 -6.52
C THR A 209 20.21 3.50 -6.80
N SER A 210 20.19 4.78 -7.18
CA SER A 210 18.97 5.49 -7.56
C SER A 210 19.27 6.53 -8.62
N SER A 211 18.29 6.85 -9.47
CA SER A 211 18.39 7.86 -10.53
C SER A 211 17.35 8.95 -10.35
N ALA A 212 17.69 10.18 -10.75
CA ALA A 212 16.70 11.24 -10.85
C ALA A 212 15.59 10.81 -11.82
N GLN A 213 14.37 11.28 -11.56
CA GLN A 213 13.28 11.11 -12.52
C GLN A 213 13.53 12.00 -13.74
N GLU A 214 13.10 11.54 -14.90
CA GLU A 214 13.03 12.36 -16.09
C GLU A 214 12.05 13.52 -15.89
N GLU A 215 12.28 14.62 -16.59
CA GLU A 215 11.34 15.75 -16.58
C GLU A 215 10.01 15.35 -17.23
N GLY A 216 8.91 15.92 -16.73
CA GLY A 216 7.56 15.66 -17.24
C GLY A 216 6.76 14.69 -16.36
N GLY A 217 5.84 13.97 -17.01
CA GLY A 217 4.87 13.11 -16.34
C GLY A 217 3.69 13.89 -15.71
N ASP A 218 2.61 13.19 -15.46
CA ASP A 218 1.37 13.77 -14.97
C ASP A 218 1.21 13.55 -13.45
N TYR A 219 0.52 14.50 -12.81
CA TYR A 219 0.09 14.37 -11.42
C TYR A 219 -1.42 14.14 -11.38
N TYR A 220 -1.85 13.06 -10.74
CA TYR A 220 -3.25 12.68 -10.67
C TYR A 220 -3.81 12.86 -9.27
N THR A 221 -5.06 13.31 -9.24
CA THR A 221 -5.90 13.35 -8.04
C THR A 221 -6.89 12.17 -8.05
N PHE A 222 -7.80 12.12 -7.09
CA PHE A 222 -8.90 11.16 -7.14
C PHE A 222 -9.76 11.40 -8.40
N PRO A 223 -10.20 10.34 -9.08
CA PRO A 223 -11.09 10.48 -10.23
C PRO A 223 -12.44 11.06 -9.83
N THR A 224 -13.02 11.82 -10.74
CA THR A 224 -14.38 12.35 -10.65
C THR A 224 -15.42 11.27 -10.91
N THR A 225 -16.68 11.53 -10.59
CA THR A 225 -17.79 10.63 -10.92
C THR A 225 -17.84 10.31 -12.41
N ALA A 226 -17.68 11.31 -13.28
CA ALA A 226 -17.71 11.13 -14.73
C ALA A 226 -16.56 10.26 -15.27
N GLU A 227 -15.37 10.37 -14.69
CA GLU A 227 -14.23 9.52 -15.03
C GLU A 227 -14.43 8.06 -14.59
N ILE A 228 -15.02 7.86 -13.41
CA ILE A 228 -15.39 6.52 -12.93
C ILE A 228 -16.47 5.90 -13.81
N GLU A 229 -17.52 6.64 -14.15
CA GLU A 229 -18.56 6.20 -15.07
C GLU A 229 -17.99 5.83 -16.44
N THR A 230 -17.08 6.64 -16.97
CA THR A 230 -16.39 6.37 -18.23
C THR A 230 -15.59 5.07 -18.14
N PHE A 231 -14.89 4.83 -17.02
CA PHE A 231 -14.12 3.61 -16.77
C PHE A 231 -15.03 2.38 -16.73
N ILE A 232 -16.16 2.47 -16.03
CA ILE A 232 -17.14 1.37 -15.92
C ILE A 232 -17.83 1.12 -17.26
N ASN A 233 -18.23 2.17 -17.98
CA ASN A 233 -18.88 2.05 -19.29
C ASN A 233 -17.93 1.47 -20.36
N ALA A 234 -16.63 1.56 -20.15
CA ALA A 234 -15.63 0.88 -20.99
C ALA A 234 -15.50 -0.64 -20.70
N GLY A 235 -16.32 -1.18 -19.80
CA GLY A 235 -16.35 -2.60 -19.43
C GLY A 235 -15.42 -2.96 -18.26
N ASN A 236 -14.83 -1.97 -17.57
CA ASN A 236 -13.98 -2.21 -16.41
C ASN A 236 -14.79 -2.24 -15.11
N SER A 237 -14.24 -2.86 -14.08
CA SER A 237 -14.81 -2.85 -12.73
C SER A 237 -13.82 -2.27 -11.70
N ILE A 238 -14.34 -1.58 -10.70
CA ILE A 238 -13.54 -1.08 -9.58
C ILE A 238 -13.27 -2.22 -8.59
N ILE A 239 -14.28 -3.02 -8.28
CA ILE A 239 -14.25 -4.11 -7.31
C ILE A 239 -14.97 -5.33 -7.89
N SER A 240 -14.54 -6.51 -7.47
CA SER A 240 -15.24 -7.77 -7.65
C SER A 240 -15.26 -8.54 -6.33
N GLU A 241 -16.43 -8.76 -5.77
CA GLU A 241 -16.56 -9.55 -4.53
C GLU A 241 -15.98 -10.96 -4.67
N LEU A 242 -16.16 -11.59 -5.83
CA LEU A 242 -15.59 -12.90 -6.11
C LEU A 242 -14.08 -12.89 -5.97
N GLU A 243 -13.40 -11.89 -6.56
CA GLU A 243 -11.95 -11.75 -6.51
C GLU A 243 -11.47 -11.48 -5.08
N VAL A 244 -12.20 -10.67 -4.31
CA VAL A 244 -11.88 -10.41 -2.90
C VAL A 244 -12.04 -11.67 -2.06
N ASN A 245 -13.10 -12.46 -2.27
CA ASN A 245 -13.29 -13.75 -1.58
C ASN A 245 -12.15 -14.73 -1.90
N GLU A 246 -11.79 -14.86 -3.19
CA GLU A 246 -10.67 -15.69 -3.62
C GLU A 246 -9.36 -15.25 -2.96
N PHE A 247 -9.11 -13.94 -2.92
CA PHE A 247 -7.93 -13.36 -2.30
C PHE A 247 -7.87 -13.66 -0.79
N ILE A 248 -8.96 -13.45 -0.07
CA ILE A 248 -9.01 -13.71 1.38
C ILE A 248 -8.81 -15.19 1.68
N ASN A 249 -9.46 -16.07 0.92
CA ASN A 249 -9.27 -17.51 1.09
C ASN A 249 -7.82 -17.93 0.81
N GLN A 250 -7.24 -17.45 -0.29
CA GLN A 250 -5.89 -17.81 -0.71
C GLN A 250 -4.82 -17.39 0.30
N TYR A 251 -4.89 -16.15 0.79
CA TYR A 251 -3.80 -15.58 1.60
C TYR A 251 -4.02 -15.66 3.10
N TYR A 252 -5.26 -15.60 3.55
CA TYR A 252 -5.59 -15.65 4.98
C TYR A 252 -6.16 -16.98 5.42
N CYS A 253 -6.32 -17.94 4.51
CA CYS A 253 -6.92 -19.26 4.78
C CYS A 253 -8.29 -19.12 5.46
N PHE A 254 -9.05 -18.10 5.10
CA PHE A 254 -10.33 -17.77 5.66
C PHE A 254 -11.42 -17.84 4.59
N ASN A 255 -12.21 -18.91 4.64
CA ASN A 255 -13.31 -19.12 3.68
C ASN A 255 -14.53 -18.31 4.12
N VAL A 256 -14.84 -17.26 3.37
CA VAL A 256 -15.96 -16.37 3.64
C VAL A 256 -16.73 -16.09 2.34
N LYS A 257 -18.02 -15.91 2.48
CA LYS A 257 -18.86 -15.28 1.44
C LYS A 257 -19.20 -13.88 1.90
N LEU A 258 -18.64 -12.88 1.24
CA LEU A 258 -18.84 -11.47 1.62
C LEU A 258 -20.32 -11.09 1.54
N SER A 259 -21.09 -11.63 0.61
CA SER A 259 -22.53 -11.44 0.53
C SER A 259 -23.31 -11.85 1.80
N GLU A 260 -22.75 -12.70 2.64
CA GLU A 260 -23.33 -13.09 3.92
C GLU A 260 -22.94 -12.11 5.07
N LEU A 261 -21.93 -11.31 4.90
CA LEU A 261 -21.42 -10.36 5.90
C LEU A 261 -22.00 -8.95 5.74
N THR A 262 -22.39 -8.57 4.52
CA THR A 262 -22.90 -7.23 4.20
C THR A 262 -24.41 -7.09 4.35
N GLN A 263 -25.12 -8.16 4.74
CA GLN A 263 -26.60 -8.16 4.92
C GLN A 263 -27.07 -7.72 6.31
N HIS A 264 -26.20 -7.23 7.18
CA HIS A 264 -26.53 -6.90 8.59
C HIS A 264 -26.43 -5.39 8.90
N GLU A 265 -26.58 -4.50 7.91
CA GLU A 265 -26.79 -3.07 8.14
C GLU A 265 -28.15 -2.59 7.65
#